data_270dd6af833538fb9f6d7b9665a5d264
#
_entry.id   270dd6af833538fb9f6d7b9665a5d264
#
_cell.length_a   1.000
_cell.length_b   1.000
_cell.length_c   1.000
_cell.angle_alpha   90.00
_cell.angle_beta   90.00
_cell.angle_gamma   90.00
#
_symmetry.space_group_name_H-M   'P 1'
#
loop_
_entity.id
_entity.type
_entity.pdbx_description
1 polymer ?
#
loop_
_entity_poly.entity_id
_entity_poly.type
_entity_poly.pdbx_seq_one_letter_code
_entity_poly.pdbx_strand_id
1 'polypeptide(L)'
;RKNVSSWSDALSGRISTDKFDNYYENLPTKLSNKFYKNKIFSNILKSFYKLYCEILGPFHILPDFLILGPGACGTTSMLELYLRSHKDILPSKINEITYFNNKHKNSVNWYRLFFPSIFTKKFRKLLGKKTLTGEASGNYILNPNSPKRIKELIPDIKFIVMLRNPVGGTLSHY
;
A
#
# COMPACT_ATOMS: atom_id res chain seq x y z
N ARG A 1 27.45 -8.69 19.00
CA ARG A 1 26.87 -8.92 17.65
C ARG A 1 25.36 -8.67 17.75
N LYS A 2 24.91 -7.45 17.45
CA LYS A 2 23.49 -7.08 17.43
C LYS A 2 22.89 -7.55 16.09
N ASN A 3 21.73 -8.19 16.17
CA ASN A 3 21.00 -8.77 15.07
C ASN A 3 20.83 -7.79 13.89
N VAL A 4 21.48 -8.09 12.78
CA VAL A 4 21.41 -7.38 11.50
C VAL A 4 20.13 -7.76 10.71
N SER A 5 19.30 -8.67 11.24
CA SER A 5 18.08 -9.15 10.59
C SER A 5 16.98 -8.10 10.46
N SER A 6 16.98 -7.02 11.23
CA SER A 6 15.90 -6.02 11.20
C SER A 6 16.02 -5.02 10.04
N TRP A 7 17.21 -4.80 9.49
CA TRP A 7 17.43 -3.87 8.39
C TRP A 7 17.24 -4.52 7.02
N SER A 8 17.55 -5.82 6.89
CA SER A 8 17.28 -6.58 5.67
C SER A 8 15.78 -6.75 5.44
N ASP A 9 14.98 -6.88 6.50
CA ASP A 9 13.53 -6.98 6.42
C ASP A 9 12.88 -5.62 6.09
N ALA A 10 13.45 -4.51 6.55
CA ALA A 10 13.02 -3.17 6.17
C ALA A 10 13.37 -2.83 4.71
N LEU A 11 14.50 -3.31 4.21
CA LEU A 11 14.94 -3.11 2.82
C LEU A 11 14.25 -4.07 1.83
N SER A 12 13.76 -5.22 2.29
CA SER A 12 13.09 -6.21 1.43
C SER A 12 11.61 -5.90 1.14
N GLY A 13 11.07 -4.78 1.63
CA GLY A 13 9.69 -4.36 1.36
C GLY A 13 8.62 -5.35 1.85
N ARG A 14 8.99 -6.28 2.74
CA ARG A 14 8.07 -7.29 3.31
C ARG A 14 7.23 -6.76 4.46
N ILE A 15 6.78 -5.53 4.40
CA ILE A 15 5.66 -5.12 5.25
C ILE A 15 4.40 -5.46 4.47
N SER A 16 3.93 -6.69 4.61
CA SER A 16 2.60 -7.06 4.14
C SER A 16 1.57 -6.17 4.85
N THR A 17 0.47 -5.89 4.19
CA THR A 17 -0.63 -5.12 4.80
C THR A 17 -1.19 -5.81 6.04
N ASP A 18 -1.04 -7.13 6.18
CA ASP A 18 -1.35 -7.87 7.39
C ASP A 18 -0.47 -7.42 8.57
N LYS A 19 0.81 -7.09 8.31
CA LYS A 19 1.66 -6.45 9.31
C LYS A 19 1.26 -5.00 9.58
N PHE A 20 0.64 -4.31 8.62
CA PHE A 20 0.17 -2.94 8.81
C PHE A 20 -1.16 -2.90 9.58
N ASP A 21 -2.08 -3.84 9.30
CA ASP A 21 -3.26 -4.03 10.14
C ASP A 21 -2.85 -4.49 11.54
N ASN A 22 -1.89 -5.41 11.66
CA ASN A 22 -1.22 -5.75 12.91
C ASN A 22 -0.44 -4.58 13.50
N TYR A 23 0.06 -3.63 12.69
CA TYR A 23 0.72 -2.44 13.22
C TYR A 23 -0.30 -1.47 13.84
N TYR A 24 -1.49 -1.33 13.26
CA TYR A 24 -2.58 -0.56 13.86
C TYR A 24 -3.30 -1.33 14.97
N GLU A 25 -3.40 -2.64 14.86
CA GLU A 25 -3.80 -3.49 15.97
C GLU A 25 -2.74 -3.52 17.09
N ASN A 26 -1.46 -3.30 16.77
CA ASN A 26 -0.32 -3.35 17.67
C ASN A 26 0.35 -1.99 17.94
N LEU A 27 -0.14 -0.87 17.36
CA LEU A 27 0.39 0.46 17.68
C LEU A 27 0.45 0.73 19.19
N PRO A 28 -0.51 0.24 19.97
CA PRO A 28 -0.50 0.33 21.43
C PRO A 28 0.30 -0.77 22.12
N THR A 29 0.71 -1.86 21.49
CA THR A 29 1.54 -2.86 22.18
C THR A 29 2.92 -2.35 22.55
N LYS A 30 3.40 -1.27 21.92
CA LYS A 30 4.57 -0.52 22.37
C LYS A 30 4.29 0.43 23.53
N LEU A 31 3.01 0.77 23.79
CA LEU A 31 2.55 1.71 24.82
C LEU A 31 1.92 1.02 26.05
N SER A 32 2.35 -0.20 26.37
CA SER A 32 1.91 -1.02 27.51
C SER A 32 0.68 -1.90 27.26
N ASN A 33 0.90 -3.20 27.36
CA ASN A 33 -0.11 -4.27 27.39
C ASN A 33 -1.26 -4.07 28.38
N LYS A 34 -1.16 -3.09 29.27
CA LYS A 34 -2.14 -2.79 30.33
C LYS A 34 -3.34 -1.98 29.79
N PHE A 35 -3.12 -1.12 28.78
CA PHE A 35 -4.21 -0.29 28.21
C PHE A 35 -5.01 -1.01 27.12
N TYR A 36 -4.43 -2.02 26.46
CA TYR A 36 -5.09 -2.72 25.35
C TYR A 36 -6.12 -3.76 25.76
N LYS A 37 -6.10 -4.22 27.00
CA LYS A 37 -7.15 -5.10 27.54
C LYS A 37 -8.52 -4.42 27.64
N ASN A 38 -8.58 -3.10 27.48
CA ASN A 38 -9.84 -2.37 27.56
C ASN A 38 -10.45 -2.22 26.16
N LYS A 39 -11.44 -3.06 25.84
CA LYS A 39 -12.19 -3.08 24.57
C LYS A 39 -12.76 -1.70 24.20
N ILE A 40 -13.10 -0.90 25.22
CA ILE A 40 -13.61 0.47 25.07
C ILE A 40 -12.54 1.39 24.50
N PHE A 41 -11.31 1.35 25.04
CA PHE A 41 -10.20 2.18 24.58
C PHE A 41 -9.80 1.85 23.13
N SER A 42 -9.75 0.55 22.78
CA SER A 42 -9.51 0.11 21.41
C SER A 42 -10.56 0.65 20.42
N ASN A 43 -11.84 0.63 20.82
CA ASN A 43 -12.92 1.15 19.97
C ASN A 43 -12.84 2.68 19.79
N ILE A 44 -12.50 3.39 20.85
CA ILE A 44 -12.28 4.85 20.80
C ILE A 44 -11.14 5.17 19.83
N LEU A 45 -10.01 4.48 19.96
CA LEU A 45 -8.86 4.69 19.08
C LEU A 45 -9.17 4.39 17.60
N LYS A 46 -9.93 3.32 17.33
CA LYS A 46 -10.41 2.98 15.97
C LYS A 46 -11.34 4.08 15.42
N SER A 47 -12.20 4.65 16.27
CA SER A 47 -13.09 5.75 15.87
C SER A 47 -12.32 7.02 15.54
N PHE A 48 -11.33 7.39 16.34
CA PHE A 48 -10.44 8.52 16.06
C PHE A 48 -9.64 8.30 14.76
N TYR A 49 -9.12 7.09 14.56
CA TYR A 49 -8.41 6.76 13.33
C TYR A 49 -9.33 6.82 12.09
N LYS A 50 -10.54 6.33 12.20
CA LYS A 50 -11.54 6.45 11.13
C LYS A 50 -11.83 7.92 10.81
N LEU A 51 -12.06 8.75 11.84
CA LEU A 51 -12.26 10.19 11.68
C LEU A 51 -11.06 10.87 11.01
N TYR A 52 -9.84 10.52 11.42
CA TYR A 52 -8.59 10.98 10.79
C TYR A 52 -8.56 10.64 9.30
N CYS A 53 -8.92 9.41 8.92
CA CYS A 53 -8.97 9.00 7.51
C CYS A 53 -10.01 9.81 6.72
N GLU A 54 -11.19 10.06 7.29
CA GLU A 54 -12.25 10.80 6.61
C GLU A 54 -11.90 12.28 6.43
N ILE A 55 -11.18 12.89 7.38
CA ILE A 55 -10.76 14.29 7.30
C ILE A 55 -9.58 14.47 6.32
N LEU A 56 -8.57 13.62 6.39
CA LEU A 56 -7.34 13.79 5.61
C LEU A 56 -7.35 13.08 4.26
N GLY A 57 -8.10 12.01 4.12
CA GLY A 57 -8.18 11.24 2.88
C GLY A 57 -8.52 12.07 1.64
N PRO A 58 -9.50 12.99 1.68
CA PRO A 58 -9.84 13.85 0.53
C PRO A 58 -8.69 14.72 0.04
N PHE A 59 -7.71 15.01 0.88
CA PHE A 59 -6.50 15.77 0.47
C PHE A 59 -5.42 14.91 -0.18
N HIS A 60 -5.64 13.61 -0.34
CA HIS A 60 -4.74 12.68 -1.00
C HIS A 60 -5.33 12.21 -2.34
N ILE A 61 -4.44 11.96 -3.30
CA ILE A 61 -4.83 11.53 -4.65
C ILE A 61 -5.07 10.02 -4.71
N LEU A 62 -5.77 9.56 -5.73
CA LEU A 62 -5.84 8.14 -6.09
C LEU A 62 -4.66 7.76 -6.99
N PRO A 63 -4.31 6.48 -7.12
CA PRO A 63 -3.22 6.04 -7.98
C PRO A 63 -3.53 6.24 -9.47
N ASP A 64 -2.49 6.56 -10.23
CA ASP A 64 -2.54 6.66 -11.69
C ASP A 64 -2.30 5.29 -12.35
N PHE A 65 -1.62 4.35 -11.65
CA PHE A 65 -1.34 3.00 -12.15
C PHE A 65 -1.30 1.95 -11.04
N LEU A 66 -1.54 0.70 -11.42
CA LEU A 66 -1.38 -0.48 -10.57
C LEU A 66 -0.40 -1.47 -11.21
N ILE A 67 0.50 -2.03 -10.41
CA ILE A 67 1.37 -3.12 -10.82
C ILE A 67 0.76 -4.43 -10.34
N LEU A 68 0.47 -5.29 -11.30
CA LEU A 68 -0.16 -6.59 -11.10
C LEU A 68 0.83 -7.70 -11.46
N GLY A 69 0.69 -8.86 -10.84
CA GLY A 69 1.45 -10.03 -11.19
C GLY A 69 1.35 -11.11 -10.12
N PRO A 70 1.35 -12.39 -10.48
CA PRO A 70 1.38 -13.45 -9.49
C PRO A 70 2.64 -13.37 -8.62
N GLY A 71 2.66 -14.12 -7.53
CA GLY A 71 3.80 -14.14 -6.60
C GLY A 71 5.13 -14.40 -7.32
N ALA A 72 6.20 -13.83 -6.80
CA ALA A 72 7.58 -13.96 -7.33
C ALA A 72 7.80 -13.41 -8.75
N CYS A 73 6.91 -12.57 -9.29
CA CYS A 73 7.09 -11.91 -10.59
C CYS A 73 7.89 -10.60 -10.54
N GLY A 74 8.35 -10.18 -9.36
CA GLY A 74 9.19 -9.00 -9.23
C GLY A 74 8.43 -7.66 -9.14
N THR A 75 7.14 -7.68 -8.86
CA THR A 75 6.30 -6.46 -8.71
C THR A 75 6.84 -5.50 -7.66
N THR A 76 7.30 -6.02 -6.52
CA THR A 76 7.94 -5.23 -5.45
C THR A 76 9.25 -4.62 -5.93
N SER A 77 10.09 -5.40 -6.61
CA SER A 77 11.37 -4.90 -7.15
C SER A 77 11.14 -3.79 -8.18
N MET A 78 10.15 -3.95 -9.05
CA MET A 78 9.77 -2.92 -10.02
C MET A 78 9.37 -1.62 -9.32
N LEU A 79 8.53 -1.69 -8.28
CA LEU A 79 8.08 -0.52 -7.55
C LEU A 79 9.22 0.13 -6.75
N GLU A 80 9.99 -0.66 -5.98
CA GLU A 80 10.96 -0.14 -5.02
C GLU A 80 12.29 0.27 -5.66
N LEU A 81 12.81 -0.52 -6.58
CA LEU A 81 14.14 -0.28 -7.15
C LEU A 81 14.07 0.66 -8.37
N TYR A 82 13.05 0.52 -9.22
CA TYR A 82 12.99 1.27 -10.47
C TYR A 82 12.06 2.49 -10.36
N LEU A 83 10.82 2.31 -9.94
CA LEU A 83 9.85 3.40 -9.99
C LEU A 83 10.03 4.40 -8.87
N ARG A 84 10.43 3.96 -7.67
CA ARG A 84 10.67 4.86 -6.53
C ARG A 84 11.87 5.79 -6.75
N SER A 85 12.85 5.38 -7.54
CA SER A 85 14.01 6.21 -7.90
C SER A 85 13.71 7.21 -9.02
N HIS A 86 12.60 7.04 -9.74
CA HIS A 86 12.26 7.94 -10.86
C HIS A 86 11.74 9.29 -10.36
N LYS A 87 12.31 10.36 -10.91
CA LYS A 87 12.03 11.77 -10.47
C LYS A 87 10.56 12.18 -10.51
N ASP A 88 9.75 11.60 -11.39
CA ASP A 88 8.36 11.97 -11.62
C ASP A 88 7.38 10.98 -10.99
N ILE A 89 7.86 9.94 -10.33
CA ILE A 89 7.02 8.92 -9.71
C ILE A 89 7.14 8.99 -8.19
N LEU A 90 6.00 9.06 -7.52
CA LEU A 90 5.88 8.95 -6.08
C LEU A 90 4.95 7.76 -5.77
N PRO A 91 5.48 6.55 -5.62
CA PRO A 91 4.67 5.38 -5.36
C PRO A 91 4.03 5.43 -3.97
N SER A 92 3.13 4.48 -3.71
CA SER A 92 2.51 4.29 -2.40
C SER A 92 3.53 4.19 -1.27
N LYS A 93 3.13 4.62 -0.06
CA LYS A 93 3.95 4.54 1.15
C LYS A 93 4.28 3.12 1.58
N ILE A 94 3.43 2.17 1.21
CA ILE A 94 3.56 0.74 1.52
C ILE A 94 3.31 -0.10 0.27
N ASN A 95 3.88 -1.29 0.27
CA ASN A 95 3.64 -2.29 -0.76
C ASN A 95 2.43 -3.15 -0.37
N GLU A 96 1.77 -3.74 -1.37
CA GLU A 96 0.67 -4.68 -1.19
C GLU A 96 -0.45 -4.13 -0.30
N ILE A 97 -0.99 -2.95 -0.62
CA ILE A 97 -2.14 -2.37 0.09
C ILE A 97 -3.34 -3.33 0.06
N THR A 98 -3.51 -4.10 -1.01
CA THR A 98 -4.56 -5.11 -1.21
C THR A 98 -5.99 -4.60 -1.02
N TYR A 99 -6.21 -3.29 -1.23
CA TYR A 99 -7.50 -2.63 -1.03
C TYR A 99 -8.65 -3.29 -1.80
N PHE A 100 -8.44 -3.57 -3.08
CA PHE A 100 -9.48 -4.15 -3.93
C PHE A 100 -9.75 -5.64 -3.68
N ASN A 101 -8.90 -6.33 -2.92
CA ASN A 101 -9.14 -7.71 -2.50
C ASN A 101 -9.96 -7.76 -1.20
N ASN A 102 -9.27 -7.69 -0.09
CA ASN A 102 -9.83 -7.95 1.24
C ASN A 102 -10.17 -6.67 2.00
N LYS A 103 -9.53 -5.54 1.63
CA LYS A 103 -9.63 -4.29 2.37
C LYS A 103 -10.59 -3.27 1.78
N HIS A 104 -11.34 -3.66 0.73
CA HIS A 104 -12.38 -2.81 0.12
C HIS A 104 -13.49 -2.41 1.10
N LYS A 105 -13.57 -3.04 2.28
CA LYS A 105 -14.47 -2.65 3.37
C LYS A 105 -14.00 -1.37 4.10
N ASN A 106 -12.71 -1.02 3.99
CA ASN A 106 -12.21 0.26 4.45
C ASN A 106 -12.70 1.37 3.53
N SER A 107 -12.77 2.59 4.05
CA SER A 107 -13.20 3.71 3.21
C SER A 107 -12.18 4.02 2.11
N VAL A 108 -12.66 4.64 1.02
CA VAL A 108 -11.79 5.16 -0.04
C VAL A 108 -10.79 6.18 0.51
N ASN A 109 -11.19 6.94 1.52
CA ASN A 109 -10.34 7.93 2.18
C ASN A 109 -9.17 7.26 2.91
N TRP A 110 -9.40 6.10 3.52
CA TRP A 110 -8.32 5.27 4.06
C TRP A 110 -7.32 4.84 2.97
N TYR A 111 -7.80 4.39 1.81
CA TYR A 111 -6.95 4.00 0.69
C TYR A 111 -6.12 5.16 0.15
N ARG A 112 -6.71 6.35 0.04
CA ARG A 112 -6.03 7.56 -0.44
C ARG A 112 -4.83 7.97 0.41
N LEU A 113 -4.87 7.74 1.72
CA LEU A 113 -3.78 8.13 2.64
C LEU A 113 -2.43 7.48 2.32
N PHE A 114 -2.40 6.40 1.56
CA PHE A 114 -1.18 5.74 1.13
C PHE A 114 -0.47 6.46 -0.03
N PHE A 115 -1.13 7.41 -0.67
CA PHE A 115 -0.61 8.13 -1.82
C PHE A 115 -0.25 9.59 -1.48
N PRO A 116 0.47 10.30 -2.37
CA PRO A 116 0.83 11.69 -2.16
C PRO A 116 -0.39 12.61 -1.97
N SER A 117 -0.18 13.72 -1.26
CA SER A 117 -1.23 14.74 -1.13
C SER A 117 -1.39 15.56 -2.40
N ILE A 118 -2.57 16.16 -2.56
CA ILE A 118 -2.87 17.12 -3.63
C ILE A 118 -1.90 18.30 -3.57
N PHE A 119 -1.51 18.73 -2.37
CA PHE A 119 -0.53 19.81 -2.16
C PHE A 119 0.85 19.42 -2.70
N THR A 120 1.30 18.18 -2.44
CA THR A 120 2.54 17.66 -3.00
C THR A 120 2.52 17.65 -4.53
N LYS A 121 1.42 17.21 -5.14
CA LYS A 121 1.24 17.22 -6.60
C LYS A 121 1.29 18.63 -7.17
N LYS A 122 0.59 19.58 -6.55
CA LYS A 122 0.58 21.00 -6.96
C LYS A 122 1.96 21.64 -6.83
N PHE A 123 2.64 21.44 -5.69
CA PHE A 123 3.98 22.00 -5.46
C PHE A 123 5.01 21.45 -6.46
N ARG A 124 4.99 20.16 -6.73
CA ARG A 124 5.87 19.56 -7.75
C ARG A 124 5.59 20.10 -9.15
N LYS A 125 4.31 20.32 -9.48
CA LYS A 125 3.92 20.95 -10.76
C LYS A 125 4.50 22.37 -10.90
N LEU A 126 4.50 23.17 -9.84
CA LEU A 126 5.12 24.50 -9.83
C LEU A 126 6.64 24.44 -10.11
N LEU A 127 7.29 23.35 -9.70
CA LEU A 127 8.70 23.06 -9.97
C LEU A 127 8.96 22.44 -11.35
N GLY A 128 7.96 22.40 -12.24
CA GLY A 128 8.07 21.80 -13.57
C GLY A 128 8.16 20.27 -13.56
N LYS A 129 7.85 19.60 -12.43
CA LYS A 129 7.89 18.13 -12.28
C LYS A 129 6.51 17.52 -12.43
N LYS A 130 6.43 16.40 -13.13
CA LYS A 130 5.22 15.55 -13.14
C LYS A 130 5.11 14.79 -11.81
N THR A 131 3.92 14.30 -11.51
CA THR A 131 3.70 13.43 -10.35
C THR A 131 2.74 12.34 -10.76
N LEU A 132 3.28 11.14 -10.94
CA LEU A 132 2.53 9.90 -11.12
C LEU A 132 2.64 9.11 -9.82
N THR A 133 1.56 8.44 -9.43
CA THR A 133 1.54 7.59 -8.25
C THR A 133 0.89 6.25 -8.55
N GLY A 134 1.33 5.21 -7.86
CA GLY A 134 0.79 3.88 -8.02
C GLY A 134 1.20 2.94 -6.90
N GLU A 135 0.64 1.77 -6.91
CA GLU A 135 0.96 0.70 -5.98
C GLU A 135 1.24 -0.61 -6.70
N ALA A 136 1.91 -1.53 -6.00
CA ALA A 136 2.09 -2.91 -6.40
C ALA A 136 1.31 -3.82 -5.45
N SER A 137 0.20 -4.36 -5.93
CA SER A 137 -0.60 -5.39 -5.25
C SER A 137 -0.85 -6.53 -6.22
N GLY A 138 0.16 -7.41 -6.32
CA GLY A 138 0.18 -8.50 -7.30
C GLY A 138 -1.07 -9.38 -7.28
N ASN A 139 -1.60 -9.62 -6.10
CA ASN A 139 -2.75 -10.52 -5.88
C ASN A 139 -4.09 -10.00 -6.45
N TYR A 140 -4.18 -8.78 -6.97
CA TYR A 140 -5.40 -8.32 -7.64
C TYR A 140 -5.73 -9.14 -8.88
N ILE A 141 -4.72 -9.65 -9.58
CA ILE A 141 -4.90 -10.47 -10.79
C ILE A 141 -5.56 -11.83 -10.47
N LEU A 142 -5.44 -12.30 -9.23
CA LEU A 142 -5.99 -13.59 -8.79
C LEU A 142 -7.41 -13.49 -8.25
N ASN A 143 -7.91 -12.29 -7.96
CA ASN A 143 -9.22 -12.10 -7.38
C ASN A 143 -10.24 -11.64 -8.44
N PRO A 144 -11.25 -12.45 -8.77
CA PRO A 144 -12.22 -12.15 -9.82
C PRO A 144 -13.05 -10.88 -9.57
N ASN A 145 -13.15 -10.44 -8.31
CA ASN A 145 -13.91 -9.24 -7.96
C ASN A 145 -13.09 -7.94 -8.04
N SER A 146 -11.76 -8.04 -8.06
CA SER A 146 -10.88 -6.87 -8.07
C SER A 146 -11.05 -6.01 -9.32
N PRO A 147 -11.15 -6.55 -10.56
CA PRO A 147 -11.31 -5.73 -11.76
C PRO A 147 -12.56 -4.84 -11.72
N LYS A 148 -13.68 -5.39 -11.26
CA LYS A 148 -14.94 -4.63 -11.12
C LYS A 148 -14.77 -3.47 -10.15
N ARG A 149 -14.23 -3.73 -8.95
CA ARG A 149 -14.01 -2.73 -7.90
C ARG A 149 -13.03 -1.63 -8.33
N ILE A 150 -11.97 -2.01 -9.05
CA ILE A 150 -11.00 -1.06 -9.60
C ILE A 150 -11.67 -0.16 -10.62
N LYS A 151 -12.43 -0.74 -11.57
CA LYS A 151 -13.13 0.02 -12.61
C LYS A 151 -14.16 0.98 -12.05
N GLU A 152 -14.87 0.59 -11.00
CA GLU A 152 -15.85 1.43 -10.32
C GLU A 152 -15.21 2.65 -9.63
N LEU A 153 -14.03 2.46 -9.01
CA LEU A 153 -13.37 3.54 -8.27
C LEU A 153 -12.46 4.40 -9.13
N ILE A 154 -11.72 3.79 -10.07
CA ILE A 154 -10.70 4.45 -10.89
C ILE A 154 -10.82 3.96 -12.34
N PRO A 155 -11.80 4.45 -13.10
CA PRO A 155 -12.11 3.96 -14.46
C PRO A 155 -10.95 4.09 -15.46
N ASP A 156 -10.08 5.09 -15.29
CA ASP A 156 -8.99 5.40 -16.22
C ASP A 156 -7.60 4.91 -15.73
N ILE A 157 -7.59 4.03 -14.73
CA ILE A 157 -6.34 3.51 -14.17
C ILE A 157 -5.56 2.70 -15.20
N LYS A 158 -4.24 2.83 -15.16
CA LYS A 158 -3.33 2.07 -16.02
C LYS A 158 -2.79 0.85 -15.30
N PHE A 159 -2.61 -0.24 -16.04
CA PHE A 159 -2.06 -1.48 -15.49
C PHE A 159 -0.66 -1.74 -16.05
N ILE A 160 0.23 -2.13 -15.16
CA ILE A 160 1.53 -2.73 -15.50
C ILE A 160 1.42 -4.18 -15.05
N VAL A 161 1.42 -5.12 -15.99
CA VAL A 161 1.31 -6.56 -15.67
C VAL A 161 2.67 -7.20 -15.80
N MET A 162 3.17 -7.77 -14.71
CA MET A 162 4.44 -8.48 -14.66
C MET A 162 4.18 -9.99 -14.65
N LEU A 163 4.71 -10.66 -15.65
CA LEU A 163 4.61 -12.10 -15.81
C LEU A 163 5.99 -12.74 -15.75
N ARG A 164 6.05 -13.96 -15.26
CA ARG A 164 7.27 -14.76 -15.18
C ARG A 164 6.99 -16.17 -15.67
N ASN A 165 8.02 -16.85 -16.20
CA ASN A 165 7.92 -18.27 -16.50
C ASN A 165 7.48 -19.04 -15.23
N PRO A 166 6.42 -19.86 -15.30
CA PRO A 166 5.88 -20.57 -14.13
C PRO A 166 6.90 -21.45 -13.42
N VAL A 167 7.79 -22.11 -14.17
CA VAL A 167 8.85 -22.96 -13.61
C VAL A 167 9.77 -22.14 -12.71
N GLY A 168 10.25 -20.99 -13.22
CA GLY A 168 11.10 -20.08 -12.44
C GLY A 168 10.36 -19.41 -11.28
N GLY A 169 9.06 -19.20 -11.39
CA GLY A 169 8.19 -18.72 -10.31
C GLY A 169 8.12 -19.72 -9.17
N THR A 170 7.85 -20.99 -9.49
CA THR A 170 7.74 -22.09 -8.50
C THR A 170 9.07 -22.27 -7.74
N LEU A 171 10.20 -22.31 -8.45
CA LEU A 171 11.54 -22.41 -7.82
C LEU A 171 11.87 -21.24 -6.86
N SER A 172 11.25 -20.08 -7.05
CA SER A 172 11.47 -18.91 -6.17
C SER A 172 10.61 -18.94 -4.91
N HIS A 173 9.66 -19.86 -4.80
CA HIS A 173 8.81 -20.07 -3.62
C HIS A 173 9.36 -21.15 -2.67
N TYR A 174 10.33 -21.94 -3.12
CA TYR A 174 11.09 -22.90 -2.33
C TYR A 174 12.41 -22.26 -1.86
#